data_efb5741e434f98691bece2a94a35837e
#
_entry.id   efb5741e434f98691bece2a94a35837e
#
_cell.length_a   1.000
_cell.length_b   1.000
_cell.length_c   1.000
_cell.angle_alpha   90.00
_cell.angle_beta   90.00
_cell.angle_gamma   90.00
#
_symmetry.space_group_name_H-M   'P 1'
#
loop_
_entity.id
_entity.type
_entity.pdbx_description
1 polymer ?
#
loop_
_entity_poly.entity_id
_entity_poly.type
_entity_poly.pdbx_seq_one_letter_code
_entity_poly.pdbx_strand_id
1 'polypeptide(L)'
;MRDSASGARIVPGNKASWDDLEAILGGASCHGGRCYCQRFKIHGTAWPGNALDHAHMLREQTECGHPRSARTSGLVAYLDGEPAGWCNVEPRTVFPYLRSVPWRKRNEDKTDESIWAVPCFITRSGFRRRGLSYALARAAVDFARERGARALEGYPMIPERGKDVQWGELSVGHVSIFTAAGFAEVSRPTLRRAVMRIDF
;
A
#
# COMPACT_ATOMS: atom_id res chain seq x y z
N MET A 1 -7.12 22.18 -1.52
CA MET A 1 -6.08 21.32 -0.96
C MET A 1 -6.63 20.76 0.34
N ARG A 2 -6.86 19.45 0.44
CA ARG A 2 -7.22 18.83 1.75
C ARG A 2 -5.92 18.57 2.45
N ASP A 3 -5.69 19.26 3.57
CA ASP A 3 -4.48 19.14 4.36
C ASP A 3 -4.22 17.67 4.74
N SER A 4 -2.95 17.31 4.63
CA SER A 4 -2.41 16.08 5.21
C SER A 4 -2.84 15.98 6.67
N ALA A 5 -3.15 14.75 7.14
CA ALA A 5 -3.48 14.48 8.53
C ALA A 5 -2.45 15.18 9.44
N SER A 6 -2.78 16.40 9.86
CA SER A 6 -1.95 17.17 10.79
C SER A 6 -1.83 16.35 12.08
N GLY A 7 -0.59 16.00 12.47
CA GLY A 7 -0.33 15.19 13.66
C GLY A 7 -0.26 13.68 13.45
N ALA A 8 -0.37 13.16 12.22
CA ALA A 8 -0.14 11.73 11.99
C ALA A 8 1.35 11.38 12.15
N ARG A 9 1.66 10.41 13.02
CA ARG A 9 2.98 9.79 13.14
C ARG A 9 3.01 8.53 12.27
N ILE A 10 3.98 8.43 11.38
CA ILE A 10 4.13 7.27 10.48
C ILE A 10 5.46 6.58 10.79
N VAL A 11 5.42 5.26 10.91
CA VAL A 11 6.59 4.43 11.20
C VAL A 11 6.64 3.19 10.30
N PRO A 12 7.83 2.63 10.05
CA PRO A 12 7.97 1.32 9.43
C PRO A 12 7.27 0.21 10.25
N GLY A 13 6.79 -0.84 9.57
CA GLY A 13 6.03 -1.92 10.19
C GLY A 13 6.73 -2.62 11.34
N ASN A 14 8.08 -2.76 11.29
CA ASN A 14 8.88 -3.36 12.36
C ASN A 14 8.90 -2.54 13.67
N LYS A 15 8.55 -1.24 13.59
CA LYS A 15 8.45 -0.34 14.76
C LYS A 15 7.04 -0.28 15.37
N ALA A 16 6.08 -0.95 14.76
CA ALA A 16 4.74 -1.14 15.31
C ALA A 16 4.65 -2.46 16.09
N SER A 17 3.69 -2.58 16.99
CA SER A 17 3.34 -3.85 17.63
C SER A 17 2.46 -4.70 16.70
N TRP A 18 2.33 -6.00 17.02
CA TRP A 18 1.35 -6.85 16.32
C TRP A 18 -0.08 -6.37 16.59
N ASP A 19 -0.38 -5.97 17.81
CA ASP A 19 -1.72 -5.49 18.19
C ASP A 19 -2.12 -4.24 17.40
N ASP A 20 -1.18 -3.34 17.09
CA ASP A 20 -1.41 -2.18 16.23
C ASP A 20 -1.77 -2.61 14.80
N LEU A 21 -1.03 -3.58 14.24
CA LEU A 21 -1.30 -4.12 12.91
C LEU A 21 -2.65 -4.86 12.87
N GLU A 22 -2.95 -5.66 13.89
CA GLU A 22 -4.23 -6.37 14.02
C GLU A 22 -5.40 -5.37 14.13
N ALA A 23 -5.25 -4.29 14.89
CA ALA A 23 -6.28 -3.26 15.01
C ALA A 23 -6.63 -2.58 13.67
N ILE A 24 -5.63 -2.41 12.78
CA ILE A 24 -5.83 -1.81 11.45
C ILE A 24 -6.36 -2.85 10.45
N LEU A 25 -5.78 -4.04 10.43
CA LEU A 25 -5.90 -5.00 9.33
C LEU A 25 -6.84 -6.16 9.63
N GLY A 26 -7.03 -6.52 10.90
CA GLY A 26 -7.87 -7.64 11.32
C GLY A 26 -9.35 -7.49 10.96
N GLY A 27 -9.84 -6.24 10.89
CA GLY A 27 -11.18 -5.92 10.40
C GLY A 27 -11.24 -5.57 8.90
N ALA A 28 -10.10 -5.51 8.20
CA ALA A 28 -10.05 -5.11 6.80
C ALA A 28 -10.41 -6.28 5.88
N SER A 29 -11.43 -6.10 5.07
CA SER A 29 -11.85 -7.08 4.07
C SER A 29 -11.58 -6.56 2.66
N CYS A 30 -10.95 -7.39 1.83
CA CYS A 30 -10.72 -7.15 0.41
C CYS A 30 -11.23 -8.35 -0.37
N HIS A 31 -12.21 -8.15 -1.27
CA HIS A 31 -12.74 -9.21 -2.15
C HIS A 31 -13.13 -10.51 -1.41
N GLY A 32 -13.85 -10.39 -0.31
CA GLY A 32 -14.41 -11.53 0.41
C GLY A 32 -13.50 -12.21 1.44
N GLY A 33 -12.28 -11.72 1.64
CA GLY A 33 -11.34 -12.25 2.62
C GLY A 33 -10.65 -11.18 3.47
N ARG A 34 -10.15 -11.55 4.64
CA ARG A 34 -9.28 -10.67 5.44
C ARG A 34 -7.95 -10.52 4.74
N CYS A 35 -7.56 -9.27 4.48
CA CYS A 35 -6.46 -8.96 3.58
C CYS A 35 -5.07 -9.24 4.18
N TYR A 36 -4.82 -8.82 5.42
CA TYR A 36 -3.49 -8.78 6.03
C TYR A 36 -2.37 -8.49 5.01
N CYS A 37 -2.67 -7.63 4.03
CA CYS A 37 -1.80 -7.19 2.92
C CYS A 37 -1.16 -8.27 2.04
N GLN A 38 -1.81 -9.44 1.91
CA GLN A 38 -1.34 -10.53 1.05
C GLN A 38 -1.92 -10.49 -0.38
N ARG A 39 -2.90 -9.60 -0.66
CA ARG A 39 -3.66 -9.56 -1.92
C ARG A 39 -2.83 -9.61 -3.20
N PHE A 40 -1.67 -8.97 -3.22
CA PHE A 40 -0.80 -8.93 -4.40
C PHE A 40 0.44 -9.81 -4.28
N LYS A 41 0.61 -10.49 -3.14
CA LYS A 41 1.72 -11.38 -2.84
C LYS A 41 1.39 -12.85 -3.10
N ILE A 42 0.14 -13.29 -2.87
CA ILE A 42 -0.30 -14.68 -3.02
C ILE A 42 -1.35 -14.85 -4.11
N HIS A 43 -1.43 -16.06 -4.68
CA HIS A 43 -2.23 -16.34 -5.89
C HIS A 43 -3.63 -16.86 -5.62
N GLY A 44 -4.50 -16.57 -6.57
CA GLY A 44 -5.78 -17.05 -6.98
C GLY A 44 -6.46 -18.14 -6.12
N THR A 45 -6.00 -19.36 -6.16
CA THR A 45 -6.55 -20.47 -5.36
C THR A 45 -6.17 -20.37 -3.88
N ALA A 46 -5.06 -19.70 -3.56
CA ALA A 46 -4.68 -19.38 -2.18
C ALA A 46 -5.36 -18.07 -1.69
N TRP A 47 -6.00 -17.31 -2.56
CA TRP A 47 -6.77 -16.13 -2.21
C TRP A 47 -8.28 -16.40 -2.39
N PRO A 48 -9.15 -16.09 -1.41
CA PRO A 48 -8.87 -15.34 -0.18
C PRO A 48 -8.10 -16.08 0.90
N GLY A 49 -7.88 -17.39 0.81
CA GLY A 49 -7.09 -18.15 1.76
C GLY A 49 -7.57 -18.12 3.21
N ASN A 50 -6.74 -18.65 4.11
CA ASN A 50 -7.00 -18.60 5.55
C ASN A 50 -6.50 -17.27 6.15
N ALA A 51 -7.37 -16.57 6.85
CA ALA A 51 -7.03 -15.30 7.49
C ALA A 51 -5.90 -15.42 8.54
N LEU A 52 -5.78 -16.56 9.21
CA LEU A 52 -4.69 -16.80 10.18
C LEU A 52 -3.35 -16.94 9.48
N ASP A 53 -3.31 -17.59 8.31
CA ASP A 53 -2.09 -17.72 7.52
C ASP A 53 -1.64 -16.34 7.02
N HIS A 54 -2.58 -15.49 6.56
CA HIS A 54 -2.27 -14.12 6.15
C HIS A 54 -1.72 -13.26 7.29
N ALA A 55 -2.29 -13.40 8.48
CA ALA A 55 -1.83 -12.71 9.68
C ALA A 55 -0.39 -13.13 10.03
N HIS A 56 -0.12 -14.44 10.02
CA HIS A 56 1.21 -14.99 10.28
C HIS A 56 2.25 -14.48 9.25
N MET A 57 1.93 -14.58 7.95
CA MET A 57 2.79 -14.07 6.87
C MET A 57 3.10 -12.58 7.03
N LEU A 58 2.10 -11.75 7.36
CA LEU A 58 2.34 -10.33 7.57
C LEU A 58 3.24 -10.08 8.78
N ARG A 59 3.04 -10.82 9.88
CA ARG A 59 3.85 -10.70 11.09
C ARG A 59 5.33 -10.99 10.81
N GLU A 60 5.61 -12.04 10.05
CA GLU A 60 6.97 -12.38 9.61
C GLU A 60 7.55 -11.33 8.65
N GLN A 61 6.76 -10.87 7.68
CA GLN A 61 7.21 -9.89 6.68
C GLN A 61 7.51 -8.51 7.29
N THR A 62 6.72 -8.09 8.28
CA THR A 62 6.91 -6.80 8.95
C THR A 62 7.99 -6.83 10.00
N GLU A 63 8.29 -8.00 10.58
CA GLU A 63 9.10 -8.13 11.80
C GLU A 63 8.63 -7.17 12.90
N CYS A 64 7.30 -7.03 13.05
CA CYS A 64 6.69 -6.12 14.03
C CYS A 64 7.15 -6.45 15.46
N GLY A 65 7.37 -5.40 16.26
CA GLY A 65 7.97 -5.53 17.59
C GLY A 65 9.50 -5.64 17.61
N HIS A 66 10.15 -5.62 16.44
CA HIS A 66 11.62 -5.68 16.32
C HIS A 66 12.19 -4.38 15.70
N PRO A 67 12.18 -3.24 16.41
CA PRO A 67 12.47 -1.91 15.85
C PRO A 67 13.90 -1.76 15.30
N ARG A 68 14.82 -2.67 15.65
CA ARG A 68 16.21 -2.70 15.14
C ARG A 68 16.38 -3.56 13.90
N SER A 69 15.35 -4.28 13.46
CA SER A 69 15.42 -5.05 12.22
C SER A 69 15.60 -4.13 11.01
N ALA A 70 16.50 -4.53 10.10
CA ALA A 70 16.64 -3.90 8.80
C ALA A 70 15.50 -4.29 7.85
N ARG A 71 14.88 -5.46 8.08
CA ARG A 71 13.74 -5.96 7.30
C ARG A 71 12.44 -5.40 7.85
N THR A 72 11.58 -5.01 6.95
CA THR A 72 10.19 -4.67 7.25
C THR A 72 9.37 -4.59 5.98
N SER A 73 8.06 -4.75 6.11
CA SER A 73 7.09 -4.52 5.06
C SER A 73 6.18 -3.37 5.50
N GLY A 74 5.96 -2.41 4.61
CA GLY A 74 4.98 -1.35 4.77
C GLY A 74 5.19 -0.35 5.90
N LEU A 75 4.22 0.56 6.01
CA LEU A 75 4.21 1.66 6.97
C LEU A 75 2.90 1.67 7.76
N VAL A 76 3.00 2.00 9.05
CA VAL A 76 1.87 2.18 9.98
C VAL A 76 1.71 3.66 10.30
N ALA A 77 0.49 4.16 10.15
CA ALA A 77 0.12 5.52 10.55
C ALA A 77 -0.65 5.49 11.88
N TYR A 78 -0.22 6.32 12.81
CA TYR A 78 -0.90 6.63 14.06
C TYR A 78 -1.52 8.02 13.98
N LEU A 79 -2.71 8.17 14.51
CA LEU A 79 -3.38 9.46 14.64
C LEU A 79 -3.98 9.56 16.04
N ASP A 80 -3.68 10.65 16.74
CA ASP A 80 -4.06 10.85 18.13
C ASP A 80 -3.57 9.73 19.07
N GLY A 81 -2.40 9.13 18.75
CA GLY A 81 -1.81 8.01 19.48
C GLY A 81 -2.34 6.63 19.10
N GLU A 82 -3.43 6.54 18.34
CA GLU A 82 -4.09 5.30 17.96
C GLU A 82 -3.60 4.78 16.59
N PRO A 83 -3.46 3.45 16.40
CA PRO A 83 -3.16 2.85 15.09
C PRO A 83 -4.34 3.09 14.14
N ALA A 84 -4.11 3.81 13.06
CA ALA A 84 -5.15 4.38 12.22
C ALA A 84 -5.08 3.96 10.76
N GLY A 85 -3.90 3.61 10.25
CA GLY A 85 -3.73 3.27 8.84
C GLY A 85 -2.46 2.50 8.50
N TRP A 86 -2.48 1.89 7.33
CA TRP A 86 -1.41 1.09 6.76
C TRP A 86 -1.24 1.38 5.28
N CYS A 87 -0.01 1.34 4.77
CA CYS A 87 0.25 1.08 3.36
C CYS A 87 1.34 0.03 3.20
N ASN A 88 1.16 -0.83 2.19
CA ASN A 88 2.23 -1.73 1.80
C ASN A 88 3.23 -0.97 0.92
N VAL A 89 4.53 -1.12 1.16
CA VAL A 89 5.60 -0.52 0.36
C VAL A 89 6.85 -1.40 0.43
N GLU A 90 7.21 -1.99 -0.73
CA GLU A 90 8.32 -2.94 -0.88
C GLU A 90 8.80 -2.94 -2.35
N PRO A 91 9.92 -3.61 -2.68
CA PRO A 91 10.30 -3.86 -4.06
C PRO A 91 9.14 -4.44 -4.89
N ARG A 92 8.95 -3.96 -6.10
CA ARG A 92 7.83 -4.36 -7.00
C ARG A 92 7.77 -5.86 -7.27
N THR A 93 8.93 -6.52 -7.26
CA THR A 93 9.10 -7.96 -7.45
C THR A 93 8.39 -8.81 -6.38
N VAL A 94 8.16 -8.25 -5.18
CA VAL A 94 7.44 -8.92 -4.07
C VAL A 94 5.93 -9.05 -4.37
N PHE A 95 5.42 -8.36 -5.40
CA PHE A 95 4.01 -8.32 -5.75
C PHE A 95 3.70 -8.95 -7.12
N PRO A 96 3.92 -10.26 -7.31
CA PRO A 96 3.73 -10.93 -8.61
C PRO A 96 2.28 -10.84 -9.13
N TYR A 97 1.32 -10.61 -8.23
CA TYR A 97 -0.11 -10.56 -8.57
C TYR A 97 -0.65 -9.14 -8.85
N LEU A 98 0.21 -8.17 -9.03
CA LEU A 98 -0.12 -6.95 -9.78
C LEU A 98 -0.42 -7.28 -11.25
N ARG A 99 -0.09 -8.51 -11.68
CA ARG A 99 -0.33 -9.06 -13.03
C ARG A 99 0.31 -8.16 -14.10
N SER A 100 -0.46 -7.78 -15.12
CA SER A 100 0.05 -6.95 -16.23
C SER A 100 0.00 -5.44 -15.95
N VAL A 101 -0.54 -4.99 -14.83
CA VAL A 101 -0.76 -3.56 -14.56
C VAL A 101 0.53 -2.74 -14.64
N PRO A 102 1.65 -3.14 -14.00
CA PRO A 102 2.89 -2.37 -14.07
C PRO A 102 3.53 -2.38 -15.47
N TRP A 103 3.30 -3.45 -16.25
CA TRP A 103 4.06 -3.77 -17.46
C TRP A 103 3.37 -3.36 -18.75
N ARG A 104 2.03 -3.31 -18.76
CA ARG A 104 1.26 -3.12 -19.97
C ARG A 104 1.61 -1.80 -20.64
N LYS A 105 1.98 -1.87 -21.94
CA LYS A 105 2.45 -0.74 -22.75
C LYS A 105 3.76 -0.10 -22.26
N ARG A 106 4.57 -0.84 -21.51
CA ARG A 106 5.87 -0.39 -20.99
C ARG A 106 6.92 -1.46 -21.22
N ASN A 107 8.12 -1.03 -21.60
CA ASN A 107 9.28 -1.91 -21.73
C ASN A 107 10.10 -1.86 -20.43
N GLU A 108 9.61 -2.55 -19.41
CA GLU A 108 10.21 -2.56 -18.05
C GLU A 108 10.74 -3.94 -17.73
N ASP A 109 11.88 -4.00 -17.07
CA ASP A 109 12.40 -5.24 -16.49
C ASP A 109 11.55 -5.64 -15.27
N LYS A 110 10.97 -6.84 -15.35
CA LYS A 110 10.10 -7.38 -14.28
C LYS A 110 10.89 -7.83 -13.06
N THR A 111 12.19 -8.05 -13.21
CA THR A 111 13.08 -8.52 -12.15
C THR A 111 13.82 -7.39 -11.44
N ASP A 112 13.63 -6.14 -11.88
CA ASP A 112 14.27 -4.98 -11.29
C ASP A 112 13.75 -4.69 -9.88
N GLU A 113 14.54 -5.07 -8.87
CA GLU A 113 14.24 -4.86 -7.45
C GLU A 113 14.44 -3.41 -6.99
N SER A 114 15.11 -2.57 -7.81
CA SER A 114 15.28 -1.15 -7.52
C SER A 114 14.00 -0.33 -7.73
N ILE A 115 12.99 -0.89 -8.41
CA ILE A 115 11.66 -0.30 -8.53
C ILE A 115 10.79 -0.81 -7.39
N TRP A 116 10.32 0.11 -6.57
CA TRP A 116 9.42 -0.19 -5.45
C TRP A 116 7.96 0.08 -5.80
N ALA A 117 7.04 -0.42 -5.00
CA ALA A 117 5.61 -0.27 -5.24
C ALA A 117 4.81 -0.02 -3.95
N VAL A 118 3.77 0.81 -4.06
CA VAL A 118 2.71 0.99 -3.06
C VAL A 118 1.41 0.45 -3.65
N PRO A 119 1.12 -0.85 -3.49
CA PRO A 119 -0.05 -1.49 -4.10
C PRO A 119 -1.35 -1.28 -3.33
N CYS A 120 -1.31 -0.94 -2.04
CA CYS A 120 -2.53 -0.76 -1.25
C CYS A 120 -2.37 0.16 -0.05
N PHE A 121 -3.51 0.76 0.33
CA PHE A 121 -3.72 1.53 1.55
C PHE A 121 -4.92 0.99 2.31
N ILE A 122 -4.82 0.93 3.62
CA ILE A 122 -5.92 0.61 4.53
C ILE A 122 -6.04 1.74 5.54
N THR A 123 -7.24 2.23 5.74
CA THR A 123 -7.56 3.18 6.82
C THR A 123 -8.63 2.55 7.70
N ARG A 124 -8.33 2.41 8.98
CA ARG A 124 -9.23 1.87 10.01
C ARG A 124 -10.54 2.67 10.03
N SER A 125 -11.65 1.98 10.26
CA SER A 125 -12.96 2.62 10.43
C SER A 125 -12.86 3.69 11.52
N GLY A 126 -13.55 4.78 11.43
CA GLY A 126 -13.43 5.91 12.38
C GLY A 126 -12.29 6.89 12.08
N PHE A 127 -11.24 6.49 11.34
CA PHE A 127 -10.11 7.37 10.96
C PHE A 127 -10.15 7.78 9.48
N ARG A 128 -11.20 7.38 8.76
CA ARG A 128 -11.37 7.68 7.34
C ARG A 128 -11.65 9.16 7.10
N ARG A 129 -11.33 9.62 5.87
CA ARG A 129 -11.54 11.02 5.42
C ARG A 129 -10.72 12.06 6.21
N ARG A 130 -9.69 11.63 6.94
CA ARG A 130 -8.78 12.47 7.72
C ARG A 130 -7.40 12.63 7.04
N GLY A 131 -7.28 12.34 5.73
CA GLY A 131 -6.06 12.57 4.95
C GLY A 131 -4.95 11.52 5.10
N LEU A 132 -5.17 10.43 5.86
CA LEU A 132 -4.14 9.42 6.18
C LEU A 132 -3.50 8.79 4.93
N SER A 133 -4.27 8.52 3.86
CA SER A 133 -3.71 7.95 2.63
C SER A 133 -2.73 8.90 1.94
N TYR A 134 -2.95 10.22 2.03
CA TYR A 134 -2.02 11.22 1.51
C TYR A 134 -0.73 11.27 2.32
N ALA A 135 -0.84 11.21 3.65
CA ALA A 135 0.32 11.17 4.53
C ALA A 135 1.15 9.89 4.33
N LEU A 136 0.48 8.73 4.25
CA LEU A 136 1.12 7.45 3.97
C LEU A 136 1.82 7.42 2.61
N ALA A 137 1.22 8.00 1.56
CA ALA A 137 1.85 8.05 0.24
C ALA A 137 3.14 8.89 0.24
N ARG A 138 3.14 10.05 0.93
CA ARG A 138 4.36 10.87 1.10
C ARG A 138 5.43 10.13 1.88
N ALA A 139 5.06 9.53 3.02
CA ALA A 139 5.99 8.75 3.82
C ALA A 139 6.56 7.54 3.07
N ALA A 140 5.78 6.92 2.17
CA ALA A 140 6.25 5.84 1.31
C ALA A 140 7.31 6.31 0.31
N VAL A 141 7.23 7.56 -0.18
CA VAL A 141 8.26 8.18 -1.04
C VAL A 141 9.58 8.28 -0.29
N ASP A 142 9.56 8.87 0.91
CA ASP A 142 10.76 9.03 1.73
C ASP A 142 11.34 7.67 2.13
N PHE A 143 10.50 6.75 2.57
CA PHE A 143 10.89 5.40 2.98
C PHE A 143 11.56 4.60 1.86
N ALA A 144 11.01 4.65 0.63
CA ALA A 144 11.59 3.94 -0.52
C ALA A 144 12.94 4.57 -0.93
N ARG A 145 13.01 5.91 -0.96
CA ARG A 145 14.25 6.64 -1.27
C ARG A 145 15.37 6.33 -0.28
N GLU A 146 15.09 6.36 1.02
CA GLU A 146 16.05 6.05 2.10
C GLU A 146 16.58 4.61 2.00
N ARG A 147 15.83 3.70 1.37
CA ARG A 147 16.21 2.31 1.15
C ARG A 147 16.86 2.05 -0.21
N GLY A 148 17.20 3.11 -0.95
CA GLY A 148 17.94 3.02 -2.21
C GLY A 148 17.07 2.61 -3.41
N ALA A 149 15.75 2.74 -3.33
CA ALA A 149 14.90 2.58 -4.49
C ALA A 149 15.28 3.61 -5.57
N ARG A 150 15.29 3.20 -6.85
CA ARG A 150 15.45 4.09 -8.00
C ARG A 150 14.16 4.80 -8.37
N ALA A 151 13.02 4.14 -8.11
CA ALA A 151 11.71 4.69 -8.34
C ALA A 151 10.67 4.03 -7.43
N LEU A 152 9.55 4.74 -7.22
CA LEU A 152 8.38 4.21 -6.53
C LEU A 152 7.15 4.32 -7.43
N GLU A 153 6.39 3.23 -7.54
CA GLU A 153 5.18 3.14 -8.33
C GLU A 153 3.93 2.94 -7.47
N GLY A 154 2.82 3.50 -7.92
CA GLY A 154 1.48 3.25 -7.42
C GLY A 154 0.52 2.93 -8.55
N TYR A 155 -0.55 2.17 -8.26
CA TYR A 155 -1.47 1.66 -9.27
C TYR A 155 -2.92 2.04 -8.96
N PRO A 156 -3.21 3.35 -8.87
CA PRO A 156 -4.52 3.82 -8.47
C PRO A 156 -5.63 3.40 -9.40
N MET A 157 -6.81 3.32 -8.82
CA MET A 157 -8.04 3.19 -9.56
C MET A 157 -8.51 4.54 -10.06
N ILE A 158 -9.06 4.53 -11.28
CA ILE A 158 -9.78 5.66 -11.88
C ILE A 158 -11.26 5.29 -11.87
N PRO A 159 -12.08 5.89 -10.98
CA PRO A 159 -13.52 5.63 -10.96
C PRO A 159 -14.18 6.10 -12.26
N GLU A 160 -15.07 5.28 -12.80
CA GLU A 160 -15.95 5.69 -13.90
C GLU A 160 -17.06 6.60 -13.35
N ARG A 161 -17.32 7.70 -14.06
CA ARG A 161 -18.37 8.64 -13.68
C ARG A 161 -19.73 7.95 -13.68
N GLY A 162 -20.46 8.04 -12.55
CA GLY A 162 -21.80 7.45 -12.39
C GLY A 162 -21.82 5.94 -12.07
N LYS A 163 -20.65 5.30 -11.85
CA LYS A 163 -20.60 3.90 -11.38
C LYS A 163 -20.15 3.84 -9.93
N ASP A 164 -20.83 3.01 -9.16
CA ASP A 164 -20.43 2.71 -7.80
C ASP A 164 -19.10 1.94 -7.79
N VAL A 165 -18.21 2.35 -6.91
CA VAL A 165 -16.92 1.69 -6.69
C VAL A 165 -17.01 0.87 -5.43
N GLN A 166 -16.74 -0.42 -5.55
CA GLN A 166 -16.69 -1.29 -4.38
C GLN A 166 -15.54 -0.90 -3.47
N TRP A 167 -15.77 -0.92 -2.16
CA TRP A 167 -14.79 -0.53 -1.15
C TRP A 167 -13.44 -1.21 -1.31
N GLY A 168 -13.41 -2.52 -1.60
CA GLY A 168 -12.16 -3.27 -1.81
C GLY A 168 -11.35 -2.81 -3.03
N GLU A 169 -11.98 -2.17 -4.01
CA GLU A 169 -11.29 -1.61 -5.18
C GLU A 169 -10.53 -0.31 -4.86
N LEU A 170 -11.02 0.46 -3.88
CA LEU A 170 -10.39 1.72 -3.45
C LEU A 170 -9.11 1.52 -2.64
N SER A 171 -8.85 0.30 -2.17
CA SER A 171 -7.63 -0.01 -1.41
C SER A 171 -6.33 0.28 -2.16
N VAL A 172 -6.35 0.31 -3.49
CA VAL A 172 -5.18 0.67 -4.31
C VAL A 172 -4.90 2.17 -4.39
N GLY A 173 -5.73 2.99 -3.74
CA GLY A 173 -5.65 4.44 -3.75
C GLY A 173 -6.31 5.08 -4.98
N HIS A 174 -6.44 6.40 -4.93
CA HIS A 174 -6.93 7.26 -6.00
C HIS A 174 -5.77 8.06 -6.60
N VAL A 175 -5.86 8.45 -7.87
CA VAL A 175 -4.81 9.24 -8.57
C VAL A 175 -4.39 10.47 -7.76
N SER A 176 -5.34 11.20 -7.16
CA SER A 176 -5.03 12.40 -6.37
C SER A 176 -4.10 12.16 -5.18
N ILE A 177 -4.10 10.96 -4.58
CA ILE A 177 -3.22 10.61 -3.46
C ILE A 177 -1.78 10.60 -3.94
N PHE A 178 -1.53 9.95 -5.07
CA PHE A 178 -0.20 9.84 -5.67
C PHE A 178 0.28 11.17 -6.25
N THR A 179 -0.58 11.90 -6.97
CA THR A 179 -0.24 13.23 -7.48
C THR A 179 0.17 14.19 -6.36
N ALA A 180 -0.54 14.18 -5.23
CA ALA A 180 -0.21 15.00 -4.07
C ALA A 180 1.11 14.60 -3.38
N ALA A 181 1.60 13.37 -3.63
CA ALA A 181 2.89 12.87 -3.17
C ALA A 181 4.02 13.02 -4.22
N GLY A 182 3.75 13.71 -5.34
CA GLY A 182 4.73 14.02 -6.37
C GLY A 182 4.86 13.00 -7.51
N PHE A 183 3.98 12.00 -7.55
CA PHE A 183 3.99 11.03 -8.66
C PHE A 183 3.38 11.62 -9.93
N ALA A 184 3.93 11.22 -11.08
CA ALA A 184 3.37 11.48 -12.42
C ALA A 184 2.75 10.21 -13.00
N GLU A 185 1.73 10.35 -13.86
CA GLU A 185 1.19 9.20 -14.61
C GLU A 185 2.16 8.84 -15.75
N VAL A 186 2.66 7.61 -15.75
CA VAL A 186 3.60 7.09 -16.77
C VAL A 186 2.95 6.09 -17.74
N SER A 187 1.81 5.52 -17.36
CA SER A 187 1.06 4.60 -18.22
C SER A 187 -0.39 4.48 -17.76
N ARG A 188 -1.26 4.16 -18.71
CA ARG A 188 -2.67 3.84 -18.45
C ARG A 188 -3.00 2.48 -19.06
N PRO A 189 -2.77 1.37 -18.33
CA PRO A 189 -2.97 0.02 -18.85
C PRO A 189 -4.44 -0.29 -19.19
N THR A 190 -5.39 0.34 -18.50
CA THR A 190 -6.84 0.27 -18.77
C THR A 190 -7.51 1.61 -18.49
N LEU A 191 -8.77 1.79 -18.91
CA LEU A 191 -9.54 3.00 -18.60
C LEU A 191 -9.68 3.24 -17.09
N ARG A 192 -9.66 2.17 -16.29
CA ARG A 192 -9.86 2.20 -14.84
C ARG A 192 -8.57 2.09 -14.02
N ARG A 193 -7.39 2.06 -14.64
CA ARG A 193 -6.10 1.91 -13.96
C ARG A 193 -5.04 2.82 -14.56
N ALA A 194 -4.34 3.55 -13.71
CA ALA A 194 -3.12 4.26 -14.04
C ALA A 194 -1.90 3.59 -13.38
N VAL A 195 -0.73 3.81 -13.95
CA VAL A 195 0.56 3.63 -13.30
C VAL A 195 1.10 5.01 -12.99
N MET A 196 1.22 5.31 -11.70
CA MET A 196 1.81 6.55 -11.20
C MET A 196 3.22 6.25 -10.73
N ARG A 197 4.19 7.12 -11.02
CA ARG A 197 5.60 6.90 -10.69
C ARG A 197 6.29 8.19 -10.28
N ILE A 198 7.23 8.05 -9.35
CA ILE A 198 8.23 9.04 -9.01
C ILE A 198 9.60 8.37 -9.10
N ASP A 199 10.54 9.00 -9.83
CA ASP A 199 11.94 8.57 -9.93
C ASP A 199 12.78 9.36 -8.90
N PHE A 200 13.86 8.73 -8.37
CA PHE A 200 14.70 9.28 -7.33
C PHE A 200 16.09 9.62 -7.82
#